data_0a3051b0ee058d623fb59dea49440b0c
#
_entry.id   0a3051b0ee058d623fb59dea49440b0c
#
_cell.length_a   1.000
_cell.length_b   1.000
_cell.length_c   1.000
_cell.angle_alpha   90.00
_cell.angle_beta   90.00
_cell.angle_gamma   90.00
#
_symmetry.space_group_name_H-M   'P 1'
#
loop_
_entity.id
_entity.type
_entity.pdbx_description
1 polymer ?
#
loop_
_entity_poly.entity_id
_entity_poly.type
_entity_poly.pdbx_seq_one_letter_code
_entity_poly.pdbx_strand_id
1 'polypeptide(L)' 'MQFTAVFMAVPEGYIGFVEELPGANTQGESLEEARTNLREAVQMVLDANRELSERSIVGKEVSREPFDLSS' A
#
# COMPACT_ATOMS: atom_id res chain seq x y z
N MET A 1 -12.54 0.19 3.37
CA MET A 1 -11.31 0.30 4.17
C MET A 1 -10.49 1.48 3.68
N GLN A 2 -10.00 2.29 4.58
CA GLN A 2 -9.16 3.42 4.23
C GLN A 2 -7.76 3.22 4.78
N PHE A 3 -6.79 3.74 4.06
CA PHE A 3 -5.41 3.77 4.53
C PHE A 3 -5.10 5.15 5.10
N THR A 4 -4.19 5.20 6.04
CA THR A 4 -3.70 6.43 6.63
C THR A 4 -2.29 6.69 6.10
N ALA A 5 -2.15 7.76 5.34
CA ALA A 5 -0.85 8.19 4.84
C ALA A 5 -0.23 9.19 5.80
N VAL A 6 1.04 8.98 6.09
CA VAL A 6 1.82 9.89 6.94
C VAL A 6 2.96 10.46 6.11
N PHE A 7 3.12 11.78 6.13
CA PHE A 7 4.20 12.47 5.43
C PHE A 7 5.03 13.26 6.42
N MET A 8 6.34 13.18 6.28
CA MET A 8 7.26 13.92 7.14
C MET A 8 8.22 14.74 6.30
N ALA A 9 8.39 15.99 6.67
CA ALA A 9 9.40 16.85 6.05
C ALA A 9 10.78 16.43 6.50
N VAL A 10 11.70 16.31 5.54
CA VAL A 10 13.09 15.99 5.79
C VAL A 10 13.95 16.99 5.01
N PRO A 11 15.26 17.11 5.29
CA PRO A 11 16.08 18.10 4.59
C PRO A 11 16.02 17.99 3.06
N GLU A 12 15.87 16.79 2.51
CA GLU A 12 15.86 16.55 1.07
C GLU A 12 14.46 16.62 0.46
N GLY A 13 13.42 16.86 1.25
CA GLY A 13 12.03 16.90 0.77
C GLY A 13 11.07 16.27 1.74
N TYR A 14 10.39 15.21 1.31
CA TYR A 14 9.40 14.51 2.12
C TYR A 14 9.55 13.02 2.01
N ILE A 15 9.31 12.33 3.10
CA ILE A 15 9.12 10.88 3.08
C ILE A 15 7.66 10.59 3.42
N GLY A 16 7.13 9.48 2.90
CA GLY A 16 5.75 9.10 3.14
C GLY A 16 5.63 7.60 3.34
N PHE A 17 4.66 7.21 4.15
CA PHE A 17 4.35 5.80 4.36
C PHE A 17 2.88 5.62 4.71
N VAL A 18 2.41 4.39 4.60
CA VAL A 18 1.04 4.04 4.99
C VAL A 18 1.10 3.22 6.29
N GLU A 19 0.41 3.71 7.31
CA GLU A 19 0.44 3.06 8.64
C GLU A 19 -0.02 1.60 8.59
N GLU A 20 -1.08 1.32 7.83
CA GLU A 20 -1.71 0.01 7.80
C GLU A 20 -1.12 -0.96 6.77
N LEU A 21 -0.15 -0.51 5.98
CA LEU A 21 0.36 -1.32 4.88
C LEU A 21 1.88 -1.32 4.87
N PRO A 22 2.51 -2.25 5.61
CA PRO A 22 3.98 -2.35 5.63
C PRO A 22 4.55 -2.50 4.22
N GLY A 23 5.64 -1.81 3.96
CA GLY A 23 6.28 -1.81 2.64
C GLY A 23 5.83 -0.68 1.72
N ALA A 24 4.69 -0.06 2.00
CA ALA A 24 4.24 1.09 1.23
C ALA A 24 4.88 2.36 1.79
N ASN A 25 6.04 2.72 1.23
CA ASN A 25 6.77 3.92 1.63
C ASN A 25 7.42 4.55 0.40
N THR A 26 7.72 5.84 0.49
CA THR A 26 8.27 6.58 -0.62
C THR A 26 8.95 7.87 -0.15
N GLN A 27 9.51 8.59 -1.11
CA GLN A 27 10.05 9.91 -0.89
C GLN A 27 9.75 10.79 -2.11
N GLY A 28 9.81 12.09 -1.92
CA GLY A 28 9.62 13.06 -2.98
C GLY A 28 10.22 14.40 -2.61
N GLU A 29 10.47 15.24 -3.60
CA GLU A 29 11.02 16.57 -3.37
C GLU A 29 9.99 17.54 -2.80
N SER A 30 8.71 17.27 -3.08
CA SER A 30 7.60 18.06 -2.57
C SER A 30 6.55 17.13 -1.96
N LEU A 31 5.64 17.71 -1.19
CA LEU A 31 4.54 16.95 -0.60
C LEU A 31 3.66 16.34 -1.69
N GLU A 32 3.39 17.11 -2.76
CA GLU A 32 2.57 16.62 -3.87
C GLU A 32 3.23 15.45 -4.58
N GLU A 33 4.54 15.53 -4.82
CA GLU A 33 5.29 14.44 -5.43
C GLU A 33 5.27 13.20 -4.53
N ALA A 34 5.47 13.38 -3.22
CA ALA A 34 5.42 12.28 -2.28
C ALA A 34 4.04 11.61 -2.27
N ARG A 35 2.95 12.39 -2.37
CA ARG A 35 1.59 11.83 -2.48
C ARG A 35 1.43 10.96 -3.72
N THR A 36 1.88 11.45 -4.85
CA THR A 36 1.79 10.72 -6.12
C THR A 36 2.60 9.42 -6.04
N ASN A 37 3.83 9.54 -5.56
CA ASN A 37 4.72 8.38 -5.43
C ASN A 37 4.18 7.35 -4.43
N LEU A 38 3.55 7.81 -3.36
CA LEU A 38 2.98 6.90 -2.37
C LEU A 38 1.82 6.09 -2.94
N ARG A 39 0.98 6.71 -3.76
CA ARG A 39 -0.11 6.00 -4.43
C ARG A 39 0.41 4.86 -5.30
N GLU A 40 1.49 5.11 -6.02
CA GLU A 40 2.13 4.07 -6.83
C GLU A 40 2.71 2.97 -5.94
N ALA A 41 3.36 3.34 -4.84
CA ALA A 41 3.92 2.36 -3.90
C ALA A 41 2.83 1.48 -3.29
N VAL A 42 1.70 2.06 -2.90
CA VAL A 42 0.56 1.30 -2.38
C VAL A 42 0.06 0.30 -3.42
N GLN A 43 -0.11 0.75 -4.66
CA GLN A 43 -0.60 -0.12 -5.72
C GLN A 43 0.35 -1.30 -5.95
N MET A 44 1.65 -1.04 -5.96
CA MET A 44 2.65 -2.09 -6.13
C MET A 44 2.62 -3.11 -5.00
N VAL A 45 2.48 -2.65 -3.75
CA VAL A 45 2.42 -3.55 -2.59
C VAL A 45 1.15 -4.40 -2.65
N LEU A 46 0.01 -3.79 -2.97
CA LEU A 46 -1.26 -4.52 -3.08
C LEU A 46 -1.21 -5.56 -4.19
N ASP A 47 -0.64 -5.21 -5.34
CA ASP A 47 -0.50 -6.15 -6.46
C ASP A 47 0.41 -7.32 -6.09
N ALA A 48 1.53 -7.04 -5.42
CA ALA A 48 2.45 -8.08 -4.98
C ALA A 48 1.79 -9.01 -3.96
N ASN A 49 1.04 -8.47 -3.01
CA ASN A 49 0.34 -9.26 -2.01
C ASN A 49 -0.71 -10.15 -2.65
N ARG A 50 -1.44 -9.61 -3.64
CA ARG A 50 -2.44 -10.39 -4.38
C ARG A 50 -1.78 -11.56 -5.11
N GLU A 51 -0.68 -11.30 -5.80
CA GLU A 51 0.04 -12.33 -6.54
C GLU A 51 0.53 -13.44 -5.61
N LEU A 52 1.11 -13.09 -4.46
CA LEU A 52 1.56 -14.05 -3.48
C LEU A 52 0.41 -14.90 -2.93
N SER A 53 -0.73 -14.26 -2.67
CA SER A 53 -1.93 -14.96 -2.19
C SER A 53 -2.43 -15.95 -3.23
N GLU A 54 -2.48 -15.55 -4.49
CA GLU A 54 -2.94 -16.43 -5.56
C GLU A 54 -2.04 -17.63 -5.74
N ARG A 55 -0.73 -17.45 -5.62
CA ARG A 55 0.22 -18.57 -5.67
C ARG A 55 0.01 -19.55 -4.53
N SER A 56 -0.34 -19.06 -3.35
CA SER A 56 -0.50 -19.89 -2.17
C SER A 56 -1.73 -20.79 -2.23
N ILE A 57 -2.70 -20.49 -3.09
CA ILE A 57 -3.95 -21.23 -3.18
C ILE A 57 -4.10 -22.03 -4.49
N VAL A 58 -3.07 -22.06 -5.33
CA VAL A 58 -3.11 -22.81 -6.57
C VAL A 58 -3.37 -24.29 -6.25
N GLY A 59 -4.35 -24.87 -6.95
CA GLY A 59 -4.70 -26.27 -6.78
C GLY A 59 -5.51 -26.58 -5.53
N LYS A 60 -5.89 -25.55 -4.77
CA LYS A 60 -6.68 -25.74 -3.54
C LYS A 60 -8.12 -25.30 -3.79
N GLU A 61 -9.05 -25.96 -3.09
CA GLU A 61 -10.43 -25.55 -3.11
C GLU A 61 -10.61 -24.39 -2.15
N VAL A 62 -11.04 -23.22 -2.67
CA VAL A 62 -11.13 -21.99 -1.87
C VAL A 62 -12.46 -21.30 -2.08
N SER A 63 -12.86 -20.51 -1.09
CA SER A 63 -14.00 -19.59 -1.20
C SER A 63 -13.47 -18.16 -1.17
N ARG A 64 -13.90 -17.32 -2.10
CA ARG A 64 -13.55 -15.90 -2.15
C ARG A 64 -14.80 -15.10 -1.88
N GLU A 65 -14.73 -14.22 -0.91
CA GLU A 65 -15.85 -13.41 -0.49
C GLU A 65 -15.43 -11.97 -0.24
N PRO A 66 -16.27 -10.99 -0.57
CA PRO A 66 -16.03 -9.63 -0.10
C PRO A 66 -16.05 -9.60 1.42
N PHE A 67 -15.10 -8.88 2.01
CA PHE A 67 -15.00 -8.81 3.46
C PHE A 67 -14.83 -7.37 3.88
N ASP A 68 -15.87 -6.80 4.48
CA ASP A 68 -15.89 -5.39 4.87
C ASP A 68 -15.68 -5.27 6.37
N LEU A 69 -14.60 -4.58 6.75
CA LEU A 69 -14.25 -4.40 8.15
C LEU A 69 -15.04 -3.29 8.83
N SER A 70 -15.75 -2.47 8.05
CA SER A 70 -16.47 -1.33 8.59
C SER A 70 -17.87 -1.66 9.04
N SER A 71 -18.36 -2.87 8.78
CA SER A 71 -19.73 -3.28 9.13
C SER A 71 -19.84 -4.16 10.37
#